data_69e75622460f9925135ee17c2e45dea0
#
_entry.id   69e75622460f9925135ee17c2e45dea0
#
_cell.length_a   1.000
_cell.length_b   1.000
_cell.length_c   1.000
_cell.angle_alpha   90.00
_cell.angle_beta   90.00
_cell.angle_gamma   90.00
#
_symmetry.space_group_name_H-M   'P 1'
#
loop_
_entity.id
_entity.type
_entity.pdbx_description
1 polymer ?
#
loop_
_entity_poly.entity_id
_entity_poly.type
_entity_poly.pdbx_seq_one_letter_code
_entity_poly.pdbx_strand_id
1 'polypeptide(L)'
;RDFCLSRGLGDVYKRQFLNDIAAAFEATDKPKHLLLAPYFKEEMKTLLPGWKSLVAESMKEELPVPAFSSALNYFYSLTSADLPANLVQAQRDYFGAHTFERKDELRGQFFHENWTGHGGDTKSGTYNV
;
A
#
# COMPACT_ATOMS: atom_id res chain seq x y z
N ARG A 1 -23.32 -19.21 24.24
CA ARG A 1 -23.22 -20.60 23.72
C ARG A 1 -22.68 -20.65 22.31
N ASP A 2 -23.00 -19.67 21.48
CA ASP A 2 -22.59 -19.63 20.06
C ASP A 2 -21.13 -19.19 19.83
N PHE A 3 -20.54 -18.53 20.81
CA PHE A 3 -19.15 -18.07 20.76
C PHE A 3 -18.14 -19.23 20.80
N CYS A 4 -18.52 -20.38 21.31
CA CYS A 4 -17.65 -21.57 21.40
C CYS A 4 -17.59 -22.35 20.08
N LEU A 5 -18.65 -22.33 19.28
CA LEU A 5 -18.71 -22.99 17.98
C LEU A 5 -17.94 -22.21 16.90
N SER A 6 -17.89 -20.88 17.00
CA SER A 6 -17.11 -20.04 16.09
C SER A 6 -15.58 -20.20 16.26
N ARG A 7 -15.11 -20.63 17.44
CA ARG A 7 -13.68 -20.90 17.68
C ARG A 7 -13.13 -22.06 16.87
N GLY A 8 -13.91 -23.15 16.72
CA GLY A 8 -13.48 -24.33 15.96
C GLY A 8 -13.35 -24.06 14.46
N LEU A 9 -14.30 -23.30 13.88
CA LEU A 9 -14.23 -22.90 12.47
C LEU A 9 -13.10 -21.92 12.23
N GLY A 10 -12.87 -20.96 13.10
CA GLY A 10 -11.77 -20.00 12.99
C GLY A 10 -10.39 -20.67 13.01
N ASP A 11 -10.19 -21.73 13.76
CA ASP A 11 -8.93 -22.48 13.82
C ASP A 11 -8.67 -23.28 12.54
N VAL A 12 -9.69 -23.85 11.92
CA VAL A 12 -9.55 -24.57 10.64
C VAL A 12 -9.14 -23.60 9.53
N TYR A 13 -9.83 -22.47 9.40
CA TYR A 13 -9.48 -21.45 8.40
C TYR A 13 -8.09 -20.84 8.63
N LYS A 14 -7.71 -20.59 9.87
CA LYS A 14 -6.37 -20.10 10.20
C LYS A 14 -5.28 -21.08 9.77
N ARG A 15 -5.46 -22.37 10.05
CA ARG A 15 -4.49 -23.41 9.66
C ARG A 15 -4.37 -23.52 8.14
N GLN A 16 -5.50 -23.51 7.43
CA GLN A 16 -5.50 -23.57 5.97
C GLN A 16 -4.77 -22.36 5.40
N PHE A 17 -5.11 -21.16 5.84
CA PHE A 17 -4.46 -19.93 5.39
C PHE A 17 -2.95 -19.90 5.68
N LEU A 18 -2.51 -20.37 6.85
CA LEU A 18 -1.09 -20.46 7.18
C LEU A 18 -0.37 -21.51 6.34
N ASN A 19 -1.03 -22.64 6.01
CA ASN A 19 -0.47 -23.64 5.11
C ASN A 19 -0.32 -23.08 3.68
N ASP A 20 -1.29 -22.32 3.20
CA ASP A 20 -1.21 -21.67 1.88
C ASP A 20 -0.07 -20.65 1.82
N ILE A 21 0.16 -19.89 2.91
CA ILE A 21 1.33 -19.02 3.05
C ILE A 21 2.63 -19.82 3.04
N ALA A 22 2.72 -20.87 3.83
CA ALA A 22 3.90 -21.73 3.90
C ALA A 22 4.22 -22.30 2.51
N ALA A 23 3.22 -22.89 1.85
CA ALA A 23 3.36 -23.44 0.50
C ALA A 23 3.84 -22.41 -0.53
N ALA A 24 3.38 -21.17 -0.44
CA ALA A 24 3.81 -20.09 -1.32
C ALA A 24 5.30 -19.76 -1.19
N PHE A 25 5.87 -19.88 0.02
CA PHE A 25 7.28 -19.59 0.30
C PHE A 25 8.19 -20.81 0.29
N GLU A 26 7.64 -22.01 0.30
CA GLU A 26 8.39 -23.26 0.10
C GLU A 26 8.59 -23.61 -1.38
N ALA A 27 7.83 -22.97 -2.29
CA ALA A 27 7.99 -23.14 -3.73
C ALA A 27 9.40 -22.74 -4.19
N THR A 28 9.86 -23.36 -5.28
CA THR A 28 11.20 -23.13 -5.84
C THR A 28 11.40 -21.67 -6.27
N ASP A 29 10.35 -21.04 -6.78
CA ASP A 29 10.32 -19.60 -7.13
C ASP A 29 9.56 -18.83 -6.05
N LYS A 30 10.32 -18.39 -5.03
CA LYS A 30 9.76 -17.67 -3.88
C LYS A 30 9.25 -16.29 -4.30
N PRO A 31 7.99 -15.95 -4.01
CA PRO A 31 7.46 -14.64 -4.36
C PRO A 31 8.14 -13.55 -3.52
N LYS A 32 8.45 -12.42 -4.15
CA LYS A 32 8.97 -11.22 -3.43
C LYS A 32 7.94 -10.64 -2.46
N HIS A 33 6.68 -10.92 -2.65
CA HIS A 33 5.56 -10.50 -1.82
C HIS A 33 4.45 -11.53 -1.90
N LEU A 34 3.75 -11.79 -0.78
CA LEU A 34 2.70 -12.82 -0.69
C LEU A 34 1.60 -12.64 -1.76
N LEU A 35 1.16 -11.42 -2.01
CA LEU A 35 0.13 -11.13 -3.01
C LEU A 35 0.58 -11.38 -4.47
N LEU A 36 1.87 -11.64 -4.69
CA LEU A 36 2.39 -12.04 -6.00
C LEU A 36 2.40 -13.56 -6.20
N ALA A 37 2.24 -14.35 -5.14
CA ALA A 37 2.10 -15.79 -5.26
C ALA A 37 0.84 -16.15 -6.05
N PRO A 38 0.89 -17.15 -6.94
CA PRO A 38 -0.21 -17.47 -7.87
C PRO A 38 -1.56 -17.65 -7.17
N TYR A 39 -1.59 -18.41 -6.10
CA TYR A 39 -2.81 -18.63 -5.30
C TYR A 39 -3.41 -17.31 -4.79
N PHE A 40 -2.63 -16.51 -4.08
CA PHE A 40 -3.11 -15.24 -3.52
C PHE A 40 -3.49 -14.21 -4.58
N LYS A 41 -2.84 -14.24 -5.73
CA LYS A 41 -3.19 -13.37 -6.85
C LYS A 41 -4.57 -13.70 -7.41
N GLU A 42 -4.93 -14.98 -7.54
CA GLU A 42 -6.27 -15.40 -7.99
C GLU A 42 -7.34 -15.12 -6.92
N GLU A 43 -7.05 -15.38 -5.65
CA GLU A 43 -7.94 -15.00 -4.55
C GLU A 43 -8.23 -13.49 -4.56
N MET A 44 -7.21 -12.67 -4.72
CA MET A 44 -7.39 -11.22 -4.81
C MET A 44 -8.25 -10.79 -5.99
N LYS A 45 -8.11 -11.40 -7.15
CA LYS A 45 -8.97 -11.09 -8.31
C LYS A 45 -10.43 -11.39 -8.02
N THR A 46 -10.70 -12.47 -7.33
CA THR A 46 -12.04 -12.92 -6.98
C THR A 46 -12.67 -12.05 -5.90
N LEU A 47 -11.93 -11.76 -4.84
CA LEU A 47 -12.44 -11.09 -3.64
C LEU A 47 -12.44 -9.55 -3.73
N LEU A 48 -11.53 -8.97 -4.52
CA LEU A 48 -11.34 -7.53 -4.58
C LEU A 48 -12.60 -6.73 -4.97
N PRO A 49 -13.43 -7.16 -5.93
CA PRO A 49 -14.66 -6.42 -6.26
C PRO A 49 -15.62 -6.30 -5.08
N GLY A 50 -15.86 -7.41 -4.36
CA GLY A 50 -16.72 -7.42 -3.17
C GLY A 50 -16.14 -6.58 -2.04
N TRP A 51 -14.83 -6.65 -1.83
CA TRP A 51 -14.14 -5.83 -0.82
C TRP A 51 -14.26 -4.33 -1.12
N LYS A 52 -14.08 -3.91 -2.37
CA LYS A 52 -14.28 -2.52 -2.79
C LYS A 52 -15.70 -2.03 -2.52
N SER A 53 -16.70 -2.84 -2.88
CA SER A 53 -18.11 -2.52 -2.63
C SER A 53 -18.39 -2.40 -1.13
N LEU A 54 -17.90 -3.33 -0.32
CA LEU A 54 -18.06 -3.28 1.12
C LEU A 54 -17.53 -1.97 1.71
N VAL A 55 -16.30 -1.60 1.38
CA VAL A 55 -15.71 -0.36 1.89
C VAL A 55 -16.48 0.87 1.40
N ALA A 56 -16.86 0.90 0.13
CA ALA A 56 -17.58 2.03 -0.43
C ALA A 56 -18.97 2.22 0.21
N GLU A 57 -19.73 1.14 0.36
CA GLU A 57 -21.05 1.20 1.00
C GLU A 57 -20.93 1.54 2.50
N SER A 58 -19.96 0.96 3.20
CA SER A 58 -19.71 1.30 4.61
C SER A 58 -19.42 2.79 4.80
N MET A 59 -18.67 3.41 3.89
CA MET A 59 -18.40 4.86 3.95
C MET A 59 -19.66 5.69 3.69
N LYS A 60 -20.54 5.27 2.77
CA LYS A 60 -21.82 5.97 2.51
C LYS A 60 -22.77 5.89 3.70
N GLU A 61 -22.80 4.76 4.37
CA GLU A 61 -23.65 4.49 5.54
C GLU A 61 -23.01 4.93 6.87
N GLU A 62 -21.90 5.67 6.81
CA GLU A 62 -21.18 6.18 7.98
C GLU A 62 -20.73 5.07 8.96
N LEU A 63 -20.53 3.85 8.45
CA LEU A 63 -20.05 2.71 9.23
C LEU A 63 -18.52 2.65 9.24
N PRO A 64 -17.87 2.72 10.42
CA PRO A 64 -16.43 2.68 10.50
C PRO A 64 -15.89 1.27 10.25
N VAL A 65 -15.08 1.11 9.21
CA VAL A 65 -14.41 -0.16 8.83
C VAL A 65 -12.89 0.05 8.66
N PRO A 66 -12.18 0.54 9.70
CA PRO A 66 -10.79 0.99 9.55
C PRO A 66 -9.84 -0.11 9.09
N ALA A 67 -9.99 -1.34 9.54
CA ALA A 67 -9.15 -2.45 9.12
C ALA A 67 -9.34 -2.77 7.63
N PHE A 68 -10.57 -2.82 7.14
CA PHE A 68 -10.86 -3.10 5.74
C PHE A 68 -10.39 -1.96 4.82
N SER A 69 -10.64 -0.72 5.18
CA SER A 69 -10.24 0.44 4.38
C SER A 69 -8.72 0.63 4.36
N SER A 70 -8.05 0.44 5.49
CA SER A 70 -6.60 0.54 5.59
C SER A 70 -5.89 -0.55 4.77
N ALA A 71 -6.36 -1.80 4.86
CA ALA A 71 -5.83 -2.89 4.07
C ALA A 71 -6.07 -2.70 2.56
N LEU A 72 -7.22 -2.17 2.16
CA LEU A 72 -7.51 -1.85 0.76
C LEU A 72 -6.59 -0.74 0.23
N ASN A 73 -6.35 0.29 1.02
CA ASN A 73 -5.39 1.36 0.68
C ASN A 73 -3.97 0.82 0.56
N TYR A 74 -3.55 -0.10 1.43
CA TYR A 74 -2.28 -0.78 1.31
C TYR A 74 -2.17 -1.54 -0.02
N PHE A 75 -3.21 -2.31 -0.37
CA PHE A 75 -3.26 -3.04 -1.64
C PHE A 75 -3.14 -2.09 -2.83
N TYR A 76 -3.87 -0.98 -2.84
CA TYR A 76 -3.76 0.01 -3.90
C TYR A 76 -2.37 0.64 -3.97
N SER A 77 -1.77 0.96 -2.83
CA SER A 77 -0.41 1.50 -2.79
C SER A 77 0.62 0.53 -3.34
N LEU A 78 0.45 -0.76 -3.08
CA LEU A 78 1.33 -1.81 -3.58
C LEU A 78 1.20 -2.03 -5.09
N THR A 79 0.00 -1.86 -5.65
CA THR A 79 -0.31 -2.17 -7.05
C THR A 79 -0.31 -0.97 -7.99
N SER A 80 -0.15 0.24 -7.46
CA SER A 80 -0.12 1.47 -8.26
C SER A 80 1.30 1.88 -8.59
N ALA A 81 1.53 2.20 -9.86
CA ALA A 81 2.81 2.73 -10.32
C ALA A 81 3.03 4.19 -9.87
N ASP A 82 1.93 4.94 -9.75
CA ASP A 82 1.92 6.34 -9.33
C ASP A 82 1.04 6.50 -8.10
N LEU A 83 1.61 7.10 -7.06
CA LEU A 83 0.94 7.27 -5.78
C LEU A 83 0.62 8.74 -5.51
N PRO A 84 -0.49 9.05 -4.81
CA PRO A 84 -0.77 10.38 -4.28
C PRO A 84 0.34 10.92 -3.38
N ALA A 85 1.19 10.05 -2.83
CA ALA A 85 2.40 10.41 -2.09
C ALA A 85 3.37 11.28 -2.90
N ASN A 86 3.32 11.24 -4.24
CA ASN A 86 4.09 12.14 -5.10
C ASN A 86 3.70 13.60 -4.88
N LEU A 87 2.40 13.88 -4.66
CA LEU A 87 1.94 15.23 -4.31
C LEU A 87 2.47 15.68 -2.94
N VAL A 88 2.51 14.78 -1.97
CA VAL A 88 3.09 15.06 -0.65
C VAL A 88 4.58 15.40 -0.76
N GLN A 89 5.32 14.69 -1.60
CA GLN A 89 6.73 15.00 -1.84
C GLN A 89 6.92 16.34 -2.56
N ALA A 90 6.07 16.66 -3.54
CA ALA A 90 6.05 17.96 -4.20
C ALA A 90 5.74 19.09 -3.20
N GLN A 91 4.77 18.88 -2.31
CA GLN A 91 4.43 19.83 -1.24
C GLN A 91 5.60 20.05 -0.28
N ARG A 92 6.33 19.01 0.10
CA ARG A 92 7.53 19.14 0.93
C ARG A 92 8.61 19.94 0.24
N ASP A 93 8.80 19.75 -1.04
CA ASP A 93 9.73 20.53 -1.84
C ASP A 93 9.30 22.00 -1.94
N TYR A 94 8.02 22.26 -2.15
CA TYR A 94 7.44 23.61 -2.16
C TYR A 94 7.68 24.37 -0.85
N PHE A 95 7.45 23.73 0.29
CA PHE A 95 7.56 24.40 1.60
C PHE A 95 8.99 24.56 2.11
N GLY A 96 9.89 23.67 1.75
CA GLY A 96 11.21 23.65 2.40
C GLY A 96 12.36 23.18 1.51
N ALA A 97 12.19 23.14 0.20
CA ALA A 97 13.19 22.65 -0.74
C ALA A 97 13.77 21.27 -0.32
N HIS A 98 12.88 20.36 0.12
CA HIS A 98 13.29 19.02 0.58
C HIS A 98 13.66 18.08 -0.56
N THR A 99 13.62 18.56 -1.78
CA THR A 99 13.98 17.84 -3.00
C THR A 99 13.12 16.58 -3.28
N PHE A 100 13.19 16.11 -4.49
CA PHE A 100 12.54 14.87 -4.92
C PHE A 100 13.38 14.17 -5.99
N GLU A 101 13.20 12.86 -6.12
CA GLU A 101 13.75 12.10 -7.25
C GLU A 101 12.74 12.08 -8.40
N ARG A 102 13.22 12.26 -9.63
CA ARG A 102 12.40 12.13 -10.83
C ARG A 102 12.36 10.66 -11.28
N LYS A 103 11.25 10.27 -11.92
CA LYS A 103 11.09 8.91 -12.47
C LYS A 103 11.86 8.68 -13.77
N ASP A 104 12.11 9.75 -14.51
CA ASP A 104 12.81 9.77 -15.78
C ASP A 104 14.32 9.95 -15.62
N GLU A 105 14.81 10.00 -14.38
CA GLU A 105 16.22 10.16 -14.04
C GLU A 105 16.75 8.98 -13.22
N LEU A 106 18.07 8.90 -13.09
CA LEU A 106 18.72 7.86 -12.31
C LEU A 106 18.43 8.05 -10.81
N ARG A 107 18.29 6.94 -10.10
CA ARG A 107 18.16 6.93 -8.64
C ARG A 107 19.34 7.64 -7.96
N GLY A 108 19.04 8.39 -6.90
CA GLY A 108 20.04 9.16 -6.15
C GLY A 108 20.30 10.56 -6.69
N GLN A 109 19.61 10.97 -7.76
CA GLN A 109 19.62 12.34 -8.26
C GLN A 109 18.42 13.10 -7.69
N PHE A 110 18.70 14.17 -6.95
CA PHE A 110 17.70 14.96 -6.26
C PHE A 110 17.51 16.31 -6.94
N PHE A 111 16.25 16.68 -7.13
CA PHE A 111 15.80 17.87 -7.82
C PHE A 111 15.00 18.76 -6.87
N HIS A 112 15.10 20.06 -7.07
CA HIS A 112 14.24 21.08 -6.48
C HIS A 112 13.60 21.89 -7.60
N GLU A 113 12.32 22.20 -7.49
CA GLU A 113 11.59 22.99 -8.47
C GLU A 113 11.35 24.39 -7.92
N ASN A 114 11.52 25.40 -8.78
CA ASN A 114 11.16 26.78 -8.47
C ASN A 114 9.65 26.98 -8.64
N TRP A 115 8.86 26.48 -7.70
CA TRP A 115 7.40 26.47 -7.75
C TRP A 115 6.74 27.83 -7.90
N THR A 116 7.37 28.90 -7.41
CA THR A 116 6.80 30.25 -7.37
C THR A 116 7.32 31.15 -8.48
N GLY A 117 8.40 30.79 -9.13
CA GLY A 117 9.12 31.63 -10.06
C GLY A 117 9.82 32.85 -9.41
N HIS A 118 9.74 32.98 -8.11
CA HIS A 118 10.30 34.10 -7.35
C HIS A 118 11.23 33.61 -6.24
N GLY A 119 12.49 33.41 -6.59
CA GLY A 119 13.53 33.03 -5.64
C GLY A 119 13.30 31.64 -5.02
N GLY A 120 14.26 30.87 -4.81
CA GLY A 120 14.08 29.55 -4.27
C GLY A 120 15.24 28.61 -4.52
N ASP A 121 16.40 29.15 -4.82
CA ASP A 121 17.65 28.39 -4.80
C ASP A 121 18.12 28.06 -3.36
N THR A 122 17.28 28.34 -2.38
CA THR A 122 17.56 28.00 -0.99
C THR A 122 17.35 26.49 -0.79
N LYS A 123 18.37 25.72 -1.07
CA LYS A 123 18.46 24.35 -0.57
C LYS A 123 18.37 24.40 0.94
N SER A 124 17.43 23.68 1.53
CA SER A 124 17.40 23.48 2.98
C SER A 124 18.68 22.72 3.35
N GLY A 125 19.69 23.44 3.82
CA GLY A 125 21.04 22.94 4.03
C GLY A 125 21.21 22.04 5.25
N THR A 126 20.19 21.31 5.69
CA THR A 126 20.25 20.62 6.98
C THR A 126 20.20 19.11 6.92
N TYR A 127 20.08 18.51 5.76
CA TYR A 127 20.10 17.06 5.64
C TYR A 127 21.09 16.60 4.57
N ASN A 128 22.38 16.74 4.91
CA ASN A 128 23.41 15.86 4.37
C ASN A 128 23.29 14.53 5.10
N VAL A 129 22.69 13.53 4.47
CA VAL A 129 22.82 12.14 4.88
C VAL A 129 23.82 11.47 3.95
#